data_b6ea5c12acfc667c1543df8aa7398e22
#
_entry.id   b6ea5c12acfc667c1543df8aa7398e22
#
_cell.length_a   1.000
_cell.length_b   1.000
_cell.length_c   1.000
_cell.angle_alpha   90.00
_cell.angle_beta   90.00
_cell.angle_gamma   90.00
#
_symmetry.space_group_name_H-M   'P 1'
#
loop_
_entity.id
_entity.type
_entity.pdbx_description
1 polymer ?
#
loop_
_entity_poly.entity_id
_entity_poly.type
_entity_poly.pdbx_seq_one_letter_code
_entity_poly.pdbx_strand_id
1 'polypeptide(L)'
;PRRYDLGRVGRYKLNQKLKIDIDLDFRVICAEDIVQATKYLSRLKRGEGTLDDIDHLGSRRVRTVGELLANQCRIGLARTERLVKERMTLYDQSVDSITPQKLINPKALSTVIRDFFARSQLSQFMDQINPLAELTHKRRLSALGPGGLNRERAGFEVRDVHPSHYGRICPIETPEGPNIGLINSLSLYSRINEFGFIETPYRKVVNGKVLD
;
A
#
# COMPACT_ATOMS: atom_id res chain seq x y z
N PRO A 1 -20.52 10.75 -3.58
CA PRO A 1 -19.48 11.15 -2.64
C PRO A 1 -18.13 11.24 -3.32
N ARG A 2 -17.63 12.47 -3.41
CA ARG A 2 -16.35 12.74 -4.07
C ARG A 2 -15.14 12.61 -3.13
N ARG A 3 -15.37 12.33 -1.84
CA ARG A 3 -14.33 12.35 -0.81
C ARG A 3 -13.84 10.97 -0.37
N TYR A 4 -14.66 9.95 -0.47
CA TYR A 4 -14.37 8.63 0.05
C TYR A 4 -14.52 7.60 -1.05
N ASP A 5 -13.45 6.89 -1.31
CA ASP A 5 -13.33 5.86 -2.31
C ASP A 5 -12.65 4.66 -1.64
N LEU A 6 -13.27 3.49 -1.74
CA LEU A 6 -12.71 2.25 -1.22
C LEU A 6 -11.42 1.83 -1.92
N GLY A 7 -11.24 2.24 -3.18
CA GLY A 7 -10.24 1.66 -4.04
C GLY A 7 -10.52 0.17 -4.31
N ARG A 8 -9.79 -0.43 -5.27
CA ARG A 8 -9.95 -1.86 -5.62
C ARG A 8 -9.64 -2.78 -4.43
N VAL A 9 -8.59 -2.46 -3.67
CA VAL A 9 -8.19 -3.25 -2.50
C VAL A 9 -9.23 -3.18 -1.40
N GLY A 10 -9.79 -1.99 -1.13
CA GLY A 10 -10.87 -1.83 -0.14
C GLY A 10 -12.12 -2.60 -0.53
N ARG A 11 -12.55 -2.55 -1.81
CA ARG A 11 -13.68 -3.33 -2.32
C ARG A 11 -13.42 -4.84 -2.22
N TYR A 12 -12.23 -5.29 -2.61
CA TYR A 12 -11.83 -6.69 -2.48
C TYR A 12 -11.95 -7.19 -1.03
N LYS A 13 -11.40 -6.45 -0.07
CA LYS A 13 -11.45 -6.82 1.36
C LYS A 13 -12.87 -6.80 1.92
N LEU A 14 -13.68 -5.82 1.54
CA LEU A 14 -15.06 -5.72 1.96
C LEU A 14 -15.89 -6.90 1.43
N ASN A 15 -15.75 -7.21 0.15
CA ASN A 15 -16.42 -8.33 -0.48
C ASN A 15 -16.03 -9.66 0.20
N GLN A 16 -14.74 -9.87 0.45
CA GLN A 16 -14.23 -11.07 1.11
C GLN A 16 -14.79 -11.21 2.54
N LYS A 17 -14.77 -10.13 3.32
CA LYS A 17 -15.18 -10.16 4.74
C LYS A 17 -16.69 -10.33 4.89
N LEU A 18 -17.45 -9.61 4.11
CA LEU A 18 -18.93 -9.60 4.19
C LEU A 18 -19.60 -10.63 3.28
N LYS A 19 -18.81 -11.36 2.46
CA LYS A 19 -19.29 -12.33 1.46
C LYS A 19 -20.28 -11.70 0.47
N ILE A 20 -19.92 -10.51 -0.03
CA ILE A 20 -20.68 -9.77 -1.05
C ILE A 20 -19.97 -9.96 -2.38
N ASP A 21 -20.71 -10.06 -3.46
CA ASP A 21 -20.18 -10.16 -4.83
C ASP A 21 -20.50 -8.87 -5.59
N ILE A 22 -19.76 -7.81 -5.31
CA ILE A 22 -19.85 -6.52 -6.02
C ILE A 22 -18.57 -6.35 -6.85
N ASP A 23 -18.69 -5.81 -8.05
CA ASP A 23 -17.56 -5.55 -8.94
C ASP A 23 -16.47 -4.75 -8.23
N LEU A 24 -15.21 -5.15 -8.43
CA LEU A 24 -14.02 -4.51 -7.84
C LEU A 24 -13.82 -3.07 -8.33
N ASP A 25 -14.32 -2.73 -9.50
CA ASP A 25 -14.26 -1.38 -10.04
C ASP A 25 -15.36 -0.47 -9.47
N PHE A 26 -16.35 -1.04 -8.78
CA PHE A 26 -17.35 -0.26 -8.05
C PHE A 26 -16.83 0.18 -6.69
N ARG A 27 -16.32 1.40 -6.64
CA ARG A 27 -15.51 1.94 -5.52
C ARG A 27 -16.30 2.73 -4.47
N VAL A 28 -17.56 2.98 -4.73
CA VAL A 28 -18.44 3.76 -3.84
C VAL A 28 -19.15 2.83 -2.87
N ILE A 29 -19.29 3.24 -1.61
CA ILE A 29 -20.08 2.52 -0.61
C ILE A 29 -21.56 2.60 -1.00
N CYS A 30 -22.23 1.46 -1.08
CA CYS A 30 -23.65 1.34 -1.35
C CYS A 30 -24.43 0.91 -0.10
N ALA A 31 -25.75 0.94 -0.19
CA ALA A 31 -26.65 0.54 0.90
C ALA A 31 -26.42 -0.92 1.33
N GLU A 32 -26.16 -1.80 0.36
CA GLU A 32 -25.86 -3.22 0.61
C GLU A 32 -24.64 -3.39 1.54
N ASP A 33 -23.55 -2.64 1.30
CA ASP A 33 -22.34 -2.67 2.13
C ASP A 33 -22.66 -2.34 3.60
N ILE A 34 -23.49 -1.31 3.82
CA ILE A 34 -23.87 -0.86 5.17
C ILE A 34 -24.72 -1.93 5.87
N VAL A 35 -25.71 -2.50 5.15
CA VAL A 35 -26.59 -3.53 5.69
C VAL A 35 -25.79 -4.78 6.08
N GLN A 36 -24.88 -5.24 5.20
CA GLN A 36 -24.08 -6.43 5.48
C GLN A 36 -23.06 -6.19 6.60
N ALA A 37 -22.46 -5.00 6.68
CA ALA A 37 -21.59 -4.63 7.80
C ALA A 37 -22.35 -4.63 9.12
N THR A 38 -23.57 -4.09 9.16
CA THR A 38 -24.42 -4.09 10.36
C THR A 38 -24.84 -5.52 10.77
N LYS A 39 -25.19 -6.36 9.80
CA LYS A 39 -25.46 -7.79 10.03
C LYS A 39 -24.24 -8.49 10.63
N TYR A 40 -23.05 -8.22 10.08
CA TYR A 40 -21.81 -8.81 10.58
C TYR A 40 -21.50 -8.38 12.02
N LEU A 41 -21.63 -7.09 12.34
CA LEU A 41 -21.49 -6.59 13.70
C LEU A 41 -22.48 -7.24 14.69
N SER A 42 -23.72 -7.44 14.26
CA SER A 42 -24.72 -8.11 15.08
C SER A 42 -24.39 -9.59 15.36
N ARG A 43 -23.75 -10.28 14.38
CA ARG A 43 -23.23 -11.63 14.58
C ARG A 43 -22.06 -11.65 15.58
N LEU A 44 -21.11 -10.72 15.41
CA LEU A 44 -19.97 -10.60 16.35
C LEU A 44 -20.44 -10.39 17.79
N LYS A 45 -21.49 -9.57 17.99
CA LYS A 45 -22.08 -9.37 19.32
C LYS A 45 -22.64 -10.65 19.91
N ARG A 46 -23.09 -11.60 19.10
CA ARG A 46 -23.56 -12.93 19.53
C ARG A 46 -22.44 -13.97 19.68
N GLY A 47 -21.19 -13.59 19.46
CA GLY A 47 -20.05 -14.50 19.46
C GLY A 47 -19.87 -15.29 18.16
N GLU A 48 -20.61 -14.92 17.09
CA GLU A 48 -20.51 -15.56 15.77
C GLU A 48 -19.57 -14.77 14.87
N GLY A 49 -18.54 -15.40 14.35
CA GLY A 49 -17.58 -14.75 13.44
C GLY A 49 -16.20 -14.55 14.05
N THR A 50 -15.33 -13.87 13.35
CA THR A 50 -13.94 -13.61 13.75
C THR A 50 -13.68 -12.12 13.85
N LEU A 51 -13.07 -11.69 14.95
CA LEU A 51 -12.53 -10.35 15.07
C LEU A 51 -11.39 -10.14 14.07
N ASP A 52 -11.21 -8.90 13.66
CA ASP A 52 -10.08 -8.55 12.79
C ASP A 52 -8.80 -8.45 13.62
N ASP A 53 -7.77 -9.10 13.11
CA ASP A 53 -6.41 -8.97 13.61
C ASP A 53 -5.65 -7.97 12.72
N ILE A 54 -5.24 -6.86 13.33
CA ILE A 54 -4.57 -5.75 12.63
C ILE A 54 -3.18 -6.19 12.14
N ASP A 55 -2.49 -7.05 12.88
CA ASP A 55 -1.13 -7.46 12.59
C ASP A 55 -1.05 -8.67 11.65
N HIS A 56 -2.18 -9.31 11.39
CA HIS A 56 -2.25 -10.40 10.42
C HIS A 56 -1.90 -9.90 9.00
N LEU A 57 -1.01 -10.59 8.28
CA LEU A 57 -0.58 -10.20 6.92
C LEU A 57 -1.70 -10.20 5.89
N GLY A 58 -2.83 -10.81 6.16
CA GLY A 58 -4.06 -10.65 5.39
C GLY A 58 -4.73 -9.28 5.55
N SER A 59 -4.37 -8.50 6.57
CA SER A 59 -4.87 -7.14 6.83
C SER A 59 -3.82 -6.06 6.57
N ARG A 60 -2.55 -6.44 6.55
CA ARG A 60 -1.41 -5.57 6.21
C ARG A 60 -0.94 -5.86 4.80
N ARG A 61 -0.84 -4.84 3.97
CA ARG A 61 -0.39 -4.98 2.59
C ARG A 61 0.90 -4.22 2.34
N VAL A 62 1.64 -4.66 1.34
CA VAL A 62 2.85 -4.01 0.85
C VAL A 62 2.48 -3.03 -0.26
N ARG A 63 3.02 -1.82 -0.21
CA ARG A 63 2.97 -0.87 -1.31
C ARG A 63 4.25 -1.01 -2.13
N THR A 64 4.10 -1.38 -3.37
CA THR A 64 5.23 -1.48 -4.30
C THR A 64 5.71 -0.11 -4.75
N VAL A 65 6.92 -0.04 -5.29
CA VAL A 65 7.49 1.20 -5.84
C VAL A 65 6.56 1.83 -6.89
N GLY A 66 5.94 1.01 -7.74
CA GLY A 66 4.99 1.49 -8.75
C GLY A 66 3.79 2.22 -8.14
N GLU A 67 3.20 1.71 -7.06
CA GLU A 67 2.10 2.36 -6.36
C GLU A 67 2.56 3.68 -5.70
N LEU A 68 3.73 3.68 -5.06
CA LEU A 68 4.28 4.89 -4.45
C LEU A 68 4.55 5.98 -5.49
N LEU A 69 5.12 5.63 -6.64
CA LEU A 69 5.35 6.57 -7.75
C LEU A 69 4.03 7.05 -8.36
N ALA A 70 3.06 6.17 -8.56
CA ALA A 70 1.73 6.56 -9.05
C ALA A 70 1.07 7.61 -8.16
N ASN A 71 1.21 7.48 -6.84
CA ASN A 71 0.73 8.47 -5.89
C ASN A 71 1.46 9.82 -6.02
N GLN A 72 2.78 9.81 -6.20
CA GLN A 72 3.55 11.03 -6.45
C GLN A 72 3.18 11.69 -7.78
N CYS A 73 3.02 10.91 -8.84
CA CYS A 73 2.54 11.42 -10.12
C CYS A 73 1.16 12.07 -9.99
N ARG A 74 0.24 11.45 -9.25
CA ARG A 74 -1.10 12.02 -9.00
C ARG A 74 -1.04 13.35 -8.29
N ILE A 75 -0.17 13.49 -7.27
CA ILE A 75 0.08 14.76 -6.57
C ILE A 75 0.65 15.81 -7.54
N GLY A 76 1.63 15.43 -8.35
CA GLY A 76 2.24 16.31 -9.36
C GLY A 76 1.24 16.78 -10.41
N LEU A 77 0.38 15.91 -10.91
CA LEU A 77 -0.68 16.24 -11.88
C LEU A 77 -1.73 17.17 -11.27
N ALA A 78 -2.15 16.92 -10.03
CA ALA A 78 -3.09 17.81 -9.34
C ALA A 78 -2.51 19.22 -9.13
N ARG A 79 -1.21 19.33 -8.84
CA ARG A 79 -0.52 20.63 -8.81
C ARG A 79 -0.50 21.30 -10.18
N THR A 80 -0.21 20.55 -11.23
CA THR A 80 -0.21 21.03 -12.62
C THR A 80 -1.59 21.53 -13.00
N GLU A 81 -2.64 20.76 -12.72
CA GLU A 81 -4.04 21.15 -12.97
C GLU A 81 -4.37 22.50 -12.30
N ARG A 82 -4.03 22.64 -11.01
CA ARG A 82 -4.26 23.89 -10.28
C ARG A 82 -3.54 25.08 -10.92
N LEU A 83 -2.25 24.93 -11.25
CA LEU A 83 -1.45 25.98 -11.88
C LEU A 83 -1.99 26.36 -13.26
N VAL A 84 -2.48 25.39 -14.04
CA VAL A 84 -3.10 25.66 -15.33
C VAL A 84 -4.39 26.46 -15.15
N LYS A 85 -5.26 26.07 -14.21
CA LYS A 85 -6.50 26.83 -13.89
C LYS A 85 -6.20 28.25 -13.44
N GLU A 86 -5.23 28.45 -12.56
CA GLU A 86 -4.79 29.78 -12.11
C GLU A 86 -4.29 30.64 -13.30
N ARG A 87 -3.47 30.08 -14.19
CA ARG A 87 -2.99 30.77 -15.37
C ARG A 87 -4.11 31.11 -16.34
N MET A 88 -5.05 30.20 -16.56
CA MET A 88 -6.21 30.47 -17.43
C MET A 88 -7.09 31.58 -16.90
N THR A 89 -7.22 31.72 -15.57
CA THR A 89 -8.01 32.79 -14.95
C THR A 89 -7.34 34.16 -15.05
N LEU A 90 -5.98 34.18 -15.00
CA LEU A 90 -5.20 35.42 -15.07
C LEU A 90 -4.91 35.87 -16.51
N TYR A 91 -5.28 35.06 -17.50
CA TYR A 91 -4.94 35.33 -18.89
C TYR A 91 -5.93 36.33 -19.50
N ASP A 92 -5.42 37.48 -19.95
CA ASP A 92 -6.20 38.45 -20.65
C ASP A 92 -6.31 38.07 -22.14
N GLN A 93 -7.52 37.79 -22.60
CA GLN A 93 -7.82 37.36 -23.97
C GLN A 93 -7.48 38.41 -25.03
N SER A 94 -7.23 39.65 -24.63
CA SER A 94 -6.97 40.79 -25.55
C SER A 94 -5.53 40.88 -26.05
N VAL A 95 -4.57 40.17 -25.41
CA VAL A 95 -3.14 40.42 -25.63
C VAL A 95 -2.42 39.33 -26.42
N ASP A 96 -2.86 38.03 -26.33
CA ASP A 96 -2.09 36.94 -26.94
C ASP A 96 -2.92 35.68 -27.18
N SER A 97 -2.48 34.84 -28.13
CA SER A 97 -3.05 33.50 -28.30
C SER A 97 -2.59 32.54 -27.20
N ILE A 98 -3.52 31.86 -26.54
CA ILE A 98 -3.25 30.84 -25.54
C ILE A 98 -2.76 29.57 -26.24
N THR A 99 -1.56 29.09 -25.87
CA THR A 99 -1.03 27.81 -26.32
C THR A 99 -0.84 26.86 -25.11
N PRO A 100 -1.01 25.55 -25.27
CA PRO A 100 -0.77 24.60 -24.18
C PRO A 100 0.62 24.70 -23.56
N GLN A 101 1.64 25.00 -24.35
CA GLN A 101 3.02 25.18 -23.88
C GLN A 101 3.18 26.35 -22.91
N LYS A 102 2.41 27.43 -23.09
CA LYS A 102 2.43 28.60 -22.19
C LYS A 102 1.70 28.31 -20.88
N LEU A 103 0.69 27.44 -20.90
CA LEU A 103 -0.11 27.07 -19.73
C LEU A 103 0.55 26.00 -18.85
N ILE A 104 1.11 24.96 -19.46
CA ILE A 104 1.63 23.79 -18.75
C ILE A 104 3.06 24.06 -18.30
N ASN A 105 3.31 23.87 -16.99
CA ASN A 105 4.64 23.88 -16.42
C ASN A 105 5.09 22.46 -16.05
N PRO A 106 5.97 21.81 -16.84
CA PRO A 106 6.41 20.44 -16.58
C PRO A 106 7.24 20.29 -15.28
N LYS A 107 7.80 21.40 -14.77
CA LYS A 107 8.57 21.39 -13.52
C LYS A 107 7.72 20.98 -12.30
N ALA A 108 6.42 21.22 -12.33
CA ALA A 108 5.53 20.86 -11.23
C ALA A 108 5.50 19.35 -10.99
N LEU A 109 5.45 18.55 -12.06
CA LEU A 109 5.49 17.10 -11.99
C LEU A 109 6.91 16.58 -11.72
N SER A 110 7.90 17.05 -12.49
CA SER A 110 9.28 16.55 -12.38
C SER A 110 9.92 16.83 -11.02
N THR A 111 9.55 17.94 -10.37
CA THR A 111 10.03 18.25 -9.00
C THR A 111 9.50 17.24 -7.98
N VAL A 112 8.22 16.89 -8.05
CA VAL A 112 7.64 15.91 -7.11
C VAL A 112 8.29 14.55 -7.24
N ILE A 113 8.53 14.09 -8.47
CA ILE A 113 9.21 12.80 -8.71
C ILE A 113 10.66 12.86 -8.22
N ARG A 114 11.39 13.93 -8.52
CA ARG A 114 12.76 14.12 -8.06
C ARG A 114 12.85 14.15 -6.54
N ASP A 115 11.94 14.86 -5.87
CA ASP A 115 11.90 14.94 -4.41
C ASP A 115 11.62 13.58 -3.78
N PHE A 116 10.81 12.74 -4.41
CA PHE A 116 10.58 11.37 -3.95
C PHE A 116 11.90 10.56 -3.93
N PHE A 117 12.66 10.58 -5.03
CA PHE A 117 13.92 9.84 -5.07
C PHE A 117 15.05 10.46 -4.24
N ALA A 118 15.05 11.78 -4.06
CA ALA A 118 16.10 12.48 -3.33
C ALA A 118 15.89 12.54 -1.82
N ARG A 119 14.62 12.52 -1.34
CA ARG A 119 14.29 12.82 0.06
C ARG A 119 13.41 11.78 0.75
N SER A 120 12.84 10.83 0.01
CA SER A 120 12.00 9.80 0.62
C SER A 120 12.85 8.86 1.47
N GLN A 121 12.35 8.51 2.65
CA GLN A 121 12.96 7.51 3.52
C GLN A 121 13.02 6.12 2.88
N LEU A 122 12.14 5.84 1.91
CA LEU A 122 12.07 4.57 1.18
C LEU A 122 13.02 4.54 -0.03
N SER A 123 13.49 5.69 -0.50
CA SER A 123 14.52 5.79 -1.52
C SER A 123 15.87 5.80 -0.84
N GLN A 124 16.61 4.72 -0.99
CA GLN A 124 17.87 4.49 -0.29
C GLN A 124 18.99 4.25 -1.28
N PHE A 125 20.21 4.52 -0.88
CA PHE A 125 21.40 4.12 -1.62
C PHE A 125 21.48 2.59 -1.63
N MET A 126 21.57 2.00 -2.82
CA MET A 126 21.51 0.54 -2.97
C MET A 126 22.82 -0.10 -2.46
N ASP A 127 22.69 -1.16 -1.70
CA ASP A 127 23.82 -2.00 -1.33
C ASP A 127 24.27 -2.79 -2.56
N GLN A 128 25.51 -2.56 -3.00
CA GLN A 128 26.11 -3.12 -4.21
C GLN A 128 27.43 -3.87 -3.96
N ILE A 129 27.62 -4.41 -2.79
CA ILE A 129 28.82 -5.20 -2.45
C ILE A 129 28.91 -6.43 -3.37
N ASN A 130 27.77 -7.07 -3.60
CA ASN A 130 27.62 -8.20 -4.52
C ASN A 130 26.18 -8.26 -5.07
N PRO A 131 25.91 -9.03 -6.15
CA PRO A 131 24.55 -9.12 -6.70
C PRO A 131 23.49 -9.63 -5.72
N LEU A 132 23.85 -10.48 -4.77
CA LEU A 132 22.93 -10.99 -3.75
C LEU A 132 22.53 -9.88 -2.75
N ALA A 133 23.46 -9.01 -2.37
CA ALA A 133 23.19 -7.86 -1.53
C ALA A 133 22.18 -6.89 -2.18
N GLU A 134 22.32 -6.65 -3.48
CA GLU A 134 21.36 -5.85 -4.24
C GLU A 134 19.95 -6.47 -4.23
N LEU A 135 19.87 -7.78 -4.49
CA LEU A 135 18.59 -8.50 -4.48
C LEU A 135 17.93 -8.46 -3.10
N THR A 136 18.69 -8.71 -2.04
CA THR A 136 18.21 -8.66 -0.66
C THR A 136 17.70 -7.27 -0.31
N HIS A 137 18.42 -6.21 -0.70
CA HIS A 137 17.99 -4.83 -0.46
C HIS A 137 16.67 -4.50 -1.18
N LYS A 138 16.51 -4.97 -2.43
CA LYS A 138 15.26 -4.78 -3.20
C LYS A 138 14.07 -5.55 -2.62
N ARG A 139 14.30 -6.65 -1.90
CA ARG A 139 13.27 -7.47 -1.25
C ARG A 139 12.98 -7.07 0.20
N ARG A 140 13.57 -5.98 0.68
CA ARG A 140 13.37 -5.49 2.05
C ARG A 140 11.99 -4.83 2.19
N LEU A 141 11.34 -5.13 3.31
CA LEU A 141 10.06 -4.54 3.70
C LEU A 141 10.29 -3.53 4.82
N SER A 142 9.79 -2.32 4.66
CA SER A 142 9.82 -1.30 5.70
C SER A 142 8.39 -0.96 6.14
N ALA A 143 8.14 -0.98 7.45
CA ALA A 143 6.90 -0.48 8.02
C ALA A 143 6.90 1.05 8.17
N LEU A 144 8.06 1.69 7.96
CA LEU A 144 8.28 3.12 8.09
C LEU A 144 8.00 3.86 6.77
N GLY A 145 8.01 5.18 6.83
CA GLY A 145 7.90 6.05 5.67
C GLY A 145 6.50 6.60 5.44
N PRO A 146 6.25 7.25 4.30
CA PRO A 146 4.98 7.90 4.00
C PRO A 146 3.80 6.93 4.02
N GLY A 147 2.84 7.19 4.90
CA GLY A 147 1.67 6.32 5.11
C GLY A 147 1.95 5.03 5.88
N GLY A 148 3.17 4.86 6.42
CA GLY A 148 3.55 3.81 7.35
C GLY A 148 3.49 4.25 8.80
N LEU A 149 4.17 3.46 9.67
CA LEU A 149 4.23 3.71 11.10
C LEU A 149 5.31 4.75 11.44
N ASN A 150 5.10 5.44 12.55
CA ASN A 150 6.16 6.22 13.16
C ASN A 150 6.95 5.34 14.13
N ARG A 151 8.27 5.38 14.06
CA ARG A 151 9.18 4.59 14.90
C ARG A 151 8.89 4.73 16.39
N GLU A 152 8.64 5.94 16.86
CA GLU A 152 8.40 6.25 18.27
C GLU A 152 7.03 5.76 18.77
N ARG A 153 6.06 5.66 17.85
CA ARG A 153 4.68 5.24 18.16
C ARG A 153 4.42 3.76 17.91
N ALA A 154 5.38 3.06 17.32
CA ALA A 154 5.27 1.63 17.06
C ALA A 154 5.47 0.84 18.35
N GLY A 155 4.39 0.25 18.87
CA GLY A 155 4.39 -0.62 20.05
C GLY A 155 5.08 -1.97 19.79
N PHE A 156 5.10 -2.82 20.80
CA PHE A 156 5.69 -4.16 20.70
C PHE A 156 4.92 -5.06 19.73
N GLU A 157 3.61 -4.99 19.71
CA GLU A 157 2.74 -5.86 18.90
C GLU A 157 3.09 -5.82 17.40
N VAL A 158 3.34 -4.62 16.85
CA VAL A 158 3.71 -4.46 15.44
C VAL A 158 5.14 -4.86 15.12
N ARG A 159 6.00 -5.05 16.15
CA ARG A 159 7.40 -5.44 16.03
C ARG A 159 7.60 -6.95 16.21
N ASP A 160 6.63 -7.62 16.81
CA ASP A 160 6.69 -9.04 17.08
C ASP A 160 6.51 -9.89 15.82
N VAL A 161 6.92 -11.14 15.92
CA VAL A 161 6.70 -12.14 14.87
C VAL A 161 5.28 -12.69 15.00
N HIS A 162 4.45 -12.41 14.00
CA HIS A 162 3.10 -12.93 13.94
C HIS A 162 3.04 -14.33 13.28
N PRO A 163 2.15 -15.23 13.68
CA PRO A 163 2.03 -16.56 13.03
C PRO A 163 1.81 -16.51 11.52
N SER A 164 1.13 -15.47 11.00
CA SER A 164 0.94 -15.26 9.55
C SER A 164 2.23 -14.96 8.78
N HIS A 165 3.33 -14.66 9.48
CA HIS A 165 4.65 -14.45 8.86
C HIS A 165 5.27 -15.73 8.31
N TYR A 166 4.81 -16.90 8.78
CA TYR A 166 5.36 -18.18 8.34
C TYR A 166 5.36 -18.32 6.81
N GLY A 167 6.52 -18.61 6.26
CA GLY A 167 6.75 -18.71 4.81
C GLY A 167 6.68 -17.38 4.02
N ARG A 168 6.34 -16.25 4.65
CA ARG A 168 6.17 -14.93 4.00
C ARG A 168 7.25 -13.93 4.36
N ILE A 169 7.54 -13.79 5.65
CA ILE A 169 8.53 -12.86 6.18
C ILE A 169 9.52 -13.65 7.01
N CYS A 170 10.81 -13.33 6.87
CA CYS A 170 11.85 -13.94 7.69
C CYS A 170 11.68 -13.51 9.16
N PRO A 171 11.56 -14.45 10.12
CA PRO A 171 11.35 -14.09 11.52
C PRO A 171 12.63 -13.62 12.23
N ILE A 172 13.79 -13.75 11.61
CA ILE A 172 15.10 -13.49 12.20
C ILE A 172 15.74 -12.24 11.62
N GLU A 173 15.61 -12.00 10.32
CA GLU A 173 16.27 -10.91 9.63
C GLU A 173 15.58 -9.58 9.89
N THR A 174 16.05 -8.87 10.92
CA THR A 174 15.59 -7.53 11.31
C THR A 174 16.76 -6.78 11.96
N PRO A 175 16.84 -5.46 11.84
CA PRO A 175 17.86 -4.67 12.51
C PRO A 175 17.77 -4.76 14.04
N GLU A 176 18.88 -4.56 14.71
CA GLU A 176 18.92 -4.30 16.15
C GLU A 176 18.59 -2.83 16.45
N GLY A 177 18.09 -2.57 17.65
CA GLY A 177 17.81 -1.21 18.15
C GLY A 177 16.44 -0.66 17.72
N PRO A 178 16.32 0.65 17.47
CA PRO A 178 15.02 1.33 17.32
C PRO A 178 14.15 0.84 16.16
N ASN A 179 14.74 0.20 15.17
CA ASN A 179 14.05 -0.30 13.97
C ASN A 179 13.72 -1.79 14.05
N ILE A 180 13.92 -2.45 15.18
CA ILE A 180 13.63 -3.87 15.35
C ILE A 180 12.16 -4.16 15.00
N GLY A 181 11.93 -5.20 14.21
CA GLY A 181 10.60 -5.61 13.76
C GLY A 181 9.91 -4.68 12.75
N LEU A 182 10.47 -3.48 12.48
CA LEU A 182 9.90 -2.52 11.53
C LEU A 182 10.53 -2.62 10.14
N ILE A 183 11.69 -3.23 10.04
CA ILE A 183 12.39 -3.51 8.78
C ILE A 183 12.61 -5.01 8.72
N ASN A 184 12.01 -5.65 7.73
CA ASN A 184 12.00 -7.10 7.56
C ASN A 184 12.36 -7.48 6.13
N SER A 185 12.60 -8.76 5.89
CA SER A 185 12.89 -9.29 4.57
C SER A 185 11.85 -10.32 4.15
N LEU A 186 11.49 -10.31 2.87
CA LEU A 186 10.63 -11.31 2.27
C LEU A 186 11.30 -12.68 2.27
N SER A 187 10.55 -13.72 2.61
CA SER A 187 11.00 -15.11 2.45
C SER A 187 11.22 -15.44 0.97
N LEU A 188 12.05 -16.46 0.70
CA LEU A 188 12.53 -16.78 -0.65
C LEU A 188 11.40 -17.00 -1.67
N TYR A 189 10.41 -17.80 -1.32
CA TYR A 189 9.30 -18.16 -2.21
C TYR A 189 8.09 -17.23 -2.09
N SER A 190 8.14 -16.23 -1.21
CA SER A 190 7.04 -15.30 -1.06
C SER A 190 6.97 -14.32 -2.23
N ARG A 191 5.75 -13.98 -2.62
CA ARG A 191 5.41 -13.03 -3.68
C ARG A 191 4.38 -12.03 -3.17
N ILE A 192 4.30 -10.91 -3.85
CA ILE A 192 3.27 -9.89 -3.60
C ILE A 192 2.23 -10.03 -4.71
N ASN A 193 0.96 -10.20 -4.33
CA ASN A 193 -0.12 -10.29 -5.29
C ASN A 193 -0.53 -8.90 -5.84
N GLU A 194 -1.47 -8.86 -6.76
CA GLU A 194 -1.96 -7.63 -7.41
C GLU A 194 -2.59 -6.62 -6.43
N PHE A 195 -3.06 -7.07 -5.27
CA PHE A 195 -3.62 -6.24 -4.22
C PHE A 195 -2.58 -5.77 -3.19
N GLY A 196 -1.35 -6.27 -3.27
CA GLY A 196 -0.26 -5.95 -2.35
C GLY A 196 -0.14 -6.90 -1.16
N PHE A 197 -0.91 -7.99 -1.09
CA PHE A 197 -0.78 -8.99 -0.02
C PHE A 197 0.34 -9.98 -0.33
N ILE A 198 1.01 -10.43 0.73
CA ILE A 198 2.11 -11.39 0.60
C ILE A 198 1.54 -12.81 0.55
N GLU A 199 1.89 -13.53 -0.50
CA GLU A 199 1.51 -14.91 -0.76
C GLU A 199 2.73 -15.82 -0.76
N THR A 200 2.53 -17.08 -0.38
CA THR A 200 3.58 -18.11 -0.42
C THR A 200 2.97 -19.45 -0.75
N PRO A 201 3.67 -20.32 -1.48
CA PRO A 201 3.19 -21.67 -1.77
C PRO A 201 3.27 -22.57 -0.53
N TYR A 202 2.23 -23.35 -0.30
CA TYR A 202 2.17 -24.41 0.69
C TYR A 202 1.84 -25.75 0.04
N ARG A 203 2.42 -26.83 0.55
CA ARG A 203 1.98 -28.17 0.19
C ARG A 203 0.73 -28.54 0.99
N LYS A 204 -0.26 -29.12 0.32
CA LYS A 204 -1.48 -29.58 0.96
C LYS A 204 -1.20 -30.81 1.81
N VAL A 205 -1.69 -30.79 3.05
CA VAL A 205 -1.57 -31.93 3.97
C VAL A 205 -2.97 -32.49 4.25
N VAL A 206 -3.15 -33.79 4.04
CA VAL A 206 -4.38 -34.49 4.35
C VAL A 206 -4.06 -35.71 5.24
N ASN A 207 -4.72 -35.82 6.38
CA ASN A 207 -4.51 -36.86 7.36
C ASN A 207 -3.02 -37.12 7.73
N GLY A 208 -2.26 -36.02 7.89
CA GLY A 208 -0.84 -36.07 8.23
C GLY A 208 0.11 -36.41 7.06
N LYS A 209 -0.41 -36.67 5.85
CA LYS A 209 0.40 -36.92 4.66
C LYS A 209 0.41 -35.68 3.75
N VAL A 210 1.62 -35.33 3.32
CA VAL A 210 1.83 -34.27 2.33
C VAL A 210 1.41 -34.81 0.96
N LEU A 211 0.56 -34.07 0.26
CA LEU A 211 0.18 -34.31 -1.12
C LEU A 211 1.06 -33.48 -2.05
N ASP A 212 1.56 -34.09 -3.12
CA ASP A 212 2.34 -33.41 -4.17
C ASP A 212 1.44 -32.55 -5.06
#